data_54b455176018d3f37502bc1131a88c4b
#
_entry.id   54b455176018d3f37502bc1131a88c4b
#
_cell.length_a   1.000
_cell.length_b   1.000
_cell.length_c   1.000
_cell.angle_alpha   90.00
_cell.angle_beta   90.00
_cell.angle_gamma   90.00
#
_symmetry.space_group_name_H-M   'P 1'
#
loop_
_entity.id
_entity.type
_entity.pdbx_description
1 polymer ?
#
loop_
_entity_poly.entity_id
_entity_poly.type
_entity_poly.pdbx_seq_one_letter_code
_entity_poly.pdbx_strand_id
1 'polypeptide(L)'
;MTGIHQLLMTNFAGGIATGEGQLNASGGNETQTIGIYKYHVFTSSGDFTVTGGGNARVLAIGGGGGGGHNASGGGAAGEVDDFQELLVFDNSTTYKVSIGTGTTNNGSQTTISAGGTNLVVSLGGGRGGNFSTAGNNGGSGGGGGAGPSAHTSGSSGGSASGDNTNAGGTGGPNDSPFAGGGGGGATQVGQNFANGASHTADSEQIGGAGGEGIALTAIDTNLAFANFSSFTEANSGIVASGGGAGSNR
;
A
#
# COMPACT_ATOMS: atom_id res chain seq x y z
N MET A 1 8.22 -6.57 -7.85
CA MET A 1 7.17 -5.63 -8.29
C MET A 1 7.47 -4.28 -7.68
N THR A 2 7.76 -3.27 -8.51
CA THR A 2 7.89 -1.88 -8.04
C THR A 2 6.47 -1.36 -7.83
N GLY A 3 6.02 -1.35 -6.59
CA GLY A 3 4.75 -0.75 -6.23
C GLY A 3 4.79 0.76 -6.51
N ILE A 4 3.67 1.33 -6.91
CA ILE A 4 3.54 2.79 -7.02
C ILE A 4 3.48 3.33 -5.60
N HIS A 5 4.48 4.10 -5.25
CA HIS A 5 4.58 4.80 -3.98
C HIS A 5 4.22 6.25 -4.26
N GLN A 6 3.10 6.74 -3.74
CA GLN A 6 2.62 8.08 -4.06
C GLN A 6 2.06 8.79 -2.84
N LEU A 7 2.33 10.06 -2.78
CA LEU A 7 1.64 11.02 -1.96
C LEU A 7 0.97 12.02 -2.88
N LEU A 8 -0.32 12.21 -2.72
CA LEU A 8 -1.10 13.21 -3.44
C LEU A 8 -1.63 14.23 -2.46
N MET A 9 -1.41 15.48 -2.77
CA MET A 9 -2.00 16.60 -2.03
C MET A 9 -2.84 17.45 -2.97
N THR A 10 -4.05 17.79 -2.55
CA THR A 10 -4.94 18.66 -3.30
C THR A 10 -5.22 19.93 -2.50
N ASN A 11 -5.07 21.08 -3.14
CA ASN A 11 -5.52 22.34 -2.57
C ASN A 11 -6.64 22.95 -3.41
N PHE A 12 -7.51 23.71 -2.77
CA PHE A 12 -8.55 24.47 -3.47
C PHE A 12 -7.91 25.66 -4.18
N ALA A 13 -8.00 25.71 -5.52
CA ALA A 13 -7.56 26.86 -6.32
C ALA A 13 -8.62 27.97 -6.47
N GLY A 14 -9.79 27.82 -5.85
CA GLY A 14 -10.92 28.76 -5.95
C GLY A 14 -11.46 29.13 -4.58
N GLY A 15 -11.48 30.44 -4.26
CA GLY A 15 -11.94 30.93 -2.99
C GLY A 15 -13.42 30.67 -2.75
N ILE A 16 -13.74 29.94 -1.69
CA ILE A 16 -14.95 30.18 -0.92
C ILE A 16 -14.48 31.05 0.25
N ALA A 17 -14.99 32.25 0.31
CA ALA A 17 -14.66 33.24 1.32
C ALA A 17 -15.10 32.78 2.72
N THR A 18 -14.23 32.08 3.40
CA THR A 18 -14.32 31.80 4.83
C THR A 18 -12.98 32.06 5.52
N GLY A 19 -12.34 33.19 5.24
CA GLY A 19 -11.26 33.74 6.08
C GLY A 19 -9.94 32.97 6.15
N GLU A 20 -9.83 31.80 5.57
CA GLU A 20 -8.58 31.05 5.48
C GLU A 20 -7.96 31.23 4.10
N GLY A 21 -6.66 31.58 4.07
CA GLY A 21 -5.95 31.85 2.83
C GLY A 21 -5.91 30.63 1.90
N GLN A 22 -5.88 30.88 0.61
CA GLN A 22 -5.65 29.84 -0.38
C GLN A 22 -4.26 29.25 -0.16
N LEU A 23 -4.16 27.93 0.01
CA LEU A 23 -2.88 27.24 0.10
C LEU A 23 -2.06 27.53 -1.17
N ASN A 24 -0.93 28.18 -1.01
CA ASN A 24 0.04 28.38 -2.07
C ASN A 24 1.30 27.58 -1.74
N ALA A 25 1.59 26.59 -2.58
CA ALA A 25 2.69 25.68 -2.34
C ALA A 25 3.37 25.25 -3.63
N SER A 26 4.60 24.73 -3.46
CA SER A 26 5.41 24.14 -4.51
C SER A 26 6.00 22.81 -4.02
N GLY A 27 6.37 21.94 -4.95
CA GLY A 27 6.93 20.62 -4.70
C GLY A 27 6.14 19.54 -5.41
N GLY A 28 6.67 18.34 -5.38
CA GLY A 28 6.16 17.19 -6.12
C GLY A 28 6.94 16.92 -7.39
N ASN A 29 6.88 15.67 -7.84
CA ASN A 29 7.45 15.25 -9.13
C ASN A 29 6.57 15.68 -10.30
N GLU A 30 5.29 15.84 -10.03
CA GLU A 30 4.32 16.35 -10.98
C GLU A 30 3.32 17.28 -10.28
N THR A 31 2.86 18.32 -10.99
CA THR A 31 1.78 19.19 -10.55
C THR A 31 0.75 19.32 -11.66
N GLN A 32 -0.53 19.17 -11.34
CA GLN A 32 -1.64 19.31 -12.27
C GLN A 32 -2.73 20.21 -11.68
N THR A 33 -3.43 20.95 -12.53
CA THR A 33 -4.63 21.68 -12.13
C THR A 33 -5.82 21.08 -12.87
N ILE A 34 -6.78 20.57 -12.10
CA ILE A 34 -7.98 19.94 -12.62
C ILE A 34 -9.18 20.61 -11.99
N GLY A 35 -9.94 21.34 -12.81
CA GLY A 35 -11.02 22.18 -12.29
C GLY A 35 -10.48 23.28 -11.37
N ILE A 36 -10.94 23.28 -10.14
CA ILE A 36 -10.54 24.25 -9.10
C ILE A 36 -9.43 23.72 -8.17
N TYR A 37 -8.96 22.50 -8.38
CA TYR A 37 -7.99 21.85 -7.53
C TYR A 37 -6.60 21.86 -8.17
N LYS A 38 -5.57 22.10 -7.37
CA LYS A 38 -4.18 21.89 -7.75
C LYS A 38 -3.64 20.66 -7.03
N TYR A 39 -3.12 19.72 -7.79
CA TYR A 39 -2.57 18.46 -7.31
C TYR A 39 -1.04 18.52 -7.30
N HIS A 40 -0.43 18.05 -6.22
CA HIS A 40 1.01 17.83 -6.09
C HIS A 40 1.26 16.34 -5.89
N VAL A 41 1.91 15.71 -6.84
CA VAL A 41 2.19 14.27 -6.83
C VAL A 41 3.64 14.03 -6.49
N PHE A 42 3.88 13.21 -5.47
CA PHE A 42 5.21 12.78 -5.06
C PHE A 42 5.37 11.29 -5.34
N THR A 43 6.24 10.92 -6.26
CA THR A 43 6.66 9.54 -6.55
C THR A 43 8.04 9.25 -5.99
N SER A 44 8.71 10.25 -5.45
CA SER A 44 9.97 10.18 -4.72
C SER A 44 9.98 11.20 -3.58
N SER A 45 10.78 10.96 -2.57
CA SER A 45 10.93 11.88 -1.43
C SER A 45 11.40 13.26 -1.88
N GLY A 46 10.90 14.30 -1.22
CA GLY A 46 11.17 15.68 -1.59
C GLY A 46 10.56 16.68 -0.60
N ASP A 47 10.62 17.94 -0.98
CA ASP A 47 10.11 19.03 -0.17
C ASP A 47 8.76 19.53 -0.71
N PHE A 48 7.83 19.79 0.20
CA PHE A 48 6.60 20.54 -0.06
C PHE A 48 6.70 21.87 0.67
N THR A 49 6.94 22.94 -0.10
CA THR A 49 7.17 24.28 0.45
C THR A 49 5.91 25.10 0.34
N VAL A 50 5.40 25.55 1.47
CA VAL A 50 4.19 26.36 1.60
C VAL A 50 4.58 27.83 1.73
N THR A 51 4.09 28.68 0.83
CA THR A 51 4.31 30.14 0.83
C THR A 51 3.05 30.92 1.18
N GLY A 52 1.89 30.27 1.20
CA GLY A 52 0.63 30.79 1.68
C GLY A 52 -0.12 29.67 2.35
N GLY A 53 -0.29 29.75 3.67
CA GLY A 53 -0.92 28.69 4.47
C GLY A 53 -2.36 28.43 4.06
N GLY A 54 -2.85 27.24 4.34
CA GLY A 54 -4.21 26.81 3.99
C GLY A 54 -4.39 25.32 4.16
N ASN A 55 -5.48 24.81 3.62
CA ASN A 55 -5.90 23.43 3.81
C ASN A 55 -5.69 22.59 2.54
N ALA A 56 -5.30 21.32 2.71
CA ALA A 56 -5.25 20.35 1.63
C ALA A 56 -5.78 19.00 2.08
N ARG A 57 -6.39 18.23 1.15
CA ARG A 57 -6.62 16.80 1.29
C ARG A 57 -5.33 16.07 0.95
N VAL A 58 -5.04 15.02 1.68
CA VAL A 58 -3.84 14.19 1.48
C VAL A 58 -4.26 12.74 1.25
N LEU A 59 -3.67 12.13 0.24
CA LEU A 59 -3.69 10.69 0.01
C LEU A 59 -2.25 10.18 0.11
N ALA A 60 -1.98 9.34 1.08
CA ALA A 60 -0.67 8.75 1.30
C ALA A 60 -0.71 7.22 1.11
N ILE A 61 0.28 6.67 0.43
CA ILE A 61 0.38 5.23 0.17
C ILE A 61 1.73 4.74 0.66
N GLY A 62 1.73 3.81 1.59
CA GLY A 62 2.93 3.18 2.13
C GLY A 62 3.60 2.23 1.14
N GLY A 63 4.87 1.91 1.35
CA GLY A 63 5.61 0.97 0.52
C GLY A 63 5.10 -0.47 0.70
N GLY A 64 5.08 -1.27 -0.36
CA GLY A 64 4.71 -2.69 -0.30
C GLY A 64 5.78 -3.57 0.36
N GLY A 65 5.36 -4.62 1.04
CA GLY A 65 6.24 -5.65 1.60
C GLY A 65 6.70 -6.65 0.54
N GLY A 66 7.85 -7.26 0.76
CA GLY A 66 8.40 -8.33 -0.09
C GLY A 66 7.72 -9.67 0.16
N GLY A 67 7.74 -10.56 -0.83
CA GLY A 67 7.39 -11.97 -0.64
C GLY A 67 8.43 -12.69 0.24
N GLY A 68 8.04 -13.80 0.82
CA GLY A 68 8.96 -14.70 1.52
C GLY A 68 9.86 -15.50 0.57
N HIS A 69 10.66 -16.40 1.14
CA HIS A 69 11.48 -17.36 0.39
C HIS A 69 11.05 -18.81 0.70
N ASN A 70 11.17 -19.68 -0.27
CA ASN A 70 10.89 -21.12 -0.17
C ASN A 70 9.47 -21.44 0.33
N ALA A 71 8.60 -21.85 -0.56
CA ALA A 71 7.20 -22.17 -0.24
C ALA A 71 6.53 -21.10 0.65
N SER A 72 6.60 -19.87 0.20
CA SER A 72 6.46 -18.68 0.99
C SER A 72 5.13 -17.97 0.80
N GLY A 73 4.76 -17.14 1.76
CA GLY A 73 3.66 -16.19 1.64
C GLY A 73 3.97 -15.02 0.71
N GLY A 74 2.93 -14.44 0.15
CA GLY A 74 3.01 -13.21 -0.64
C GLY A 74 3.25 -11.98 0.25
N GLY A 75 3.95 -10.97 -0.29
CA GLY A 75 4.10 -9.68 0.37
C GLY A 75 2.80 -8.87 0.32
N ALA A 76 2.59 -8.01 1.28
CA ALA A 76 1.38 -7.22 1.40
C ALA A 76 1.51 -5.80 0.84
N ALA A 77 0.38 -5.19 0.57
CA ALA A 77 0.28 -3.77 0.25
C ALA A 77 0.66 -2.89 1.45
N GLY A 78 1.17 -1.69 1.16
CA GLY A 78 1.17 -0.60 2.13
C GLY A 78 -0.25 -0.10 2.39
N GLU A 79 -0.42 0.62 3.48
CA GLU A 79 -1.63 1.34 3.81
C GLU A 79 -1.97 2.35 2.71
N VAL A 80 -3.24 2.53 2.44
CA VAL A 80 -3.75 3.66 1.65
C VAL A 80 -4.52 4.56 2.61
N ASP A 81 -3.84 5.57 3.08
CA ASP A 81 -4.36 6.53 4.03
C ASP A 81 -4.93 7.73 3.27
N ASP A 82 -6.26 7.80 3.23
CA ASP A 82 -7.00 8.88 2.59
C ASP A 82 -7.57 9.79 3.67
N PHE A 83 -6.84 10.86 3.96
CA PHE A 83 -7.28 11.90 4.87
C PHE A 83 -8.48 12.63 4.28
N GLN A 84 -9.68 12.13 4.57
CA GLN A 84 -10.95 12.73 4.13
C GLN A 84 -11.11 14.16 4.66
N GLU A 85 -10.53 14.44 5.84
CA GLU A 85 -10.48 15.77 6.43
C GLU A 85 -9.32 16.58 5.84
N LEU A 86 -9.53 17.88 5.72
CA LEU A 86 -8.49 18.79 5.24
C LEU A 86 -7.42 18.98 6.32
N LEU A 87 -6.19 18.70 5.98
CA LEU A 87 -5.04 19.01 6.83
C LEU A 87 -4.62 20.46 6.66
N VAL A 88 -4.29 21.11 7.78
CA VAL A 88 -3.81 22.49 7.81
C VAL A 88 -2.32 22.53 7.55
N PHE A 89 -1.91 23.34 6.58
CA PHE A 89 -0.51 23.59 6.26
C PHE A 89 -0.13 25.03 6.59
N ASP A 90 0.86 25.20 7.44
CA ASP A 90 1.29 26.50 7.93
C ASP A 90 2.04 27.30 6.86
N ASN A 91 1.78 28.62 6.85
CA ASN A 91 2.49 29.55 5.99
C ASN A 91 4.02 29.54 6.26
N SER A 92 4.79 29.75 5.21
CA SER A 92 6.26 29.85 5.25
C SER A 92 6.95 28.60 5.85
N THR A 93 6.32 27.43 5.70
CA THR A 93 6.82 26.16 6.21
C THR A 93 7.21 25.23 5.07
N THR A 94 8.34 24.56 5.22
CA THR A 94 8.75 23.45 4.35
C THR A 94 8.50 22.13 5.06
N TYR A 95 7.61 21.33 4.47
CA TYR A 95 7.31 19.98 4.89
C TYR A 95 8.19 18.99 4.16
N LYS A 96 8.75 18.03 4.88
CA LYS A 96 9.49 16.90 4.30
C LYS A 96 8.51 15.80 3.96
N VAL A 97 8.48 15.43 2.69
CA VAL A 97 7.75 14.28 2.17
C VAL A 97 8.74 13.13 2.03
N SER A 98 8.52 12.04 2.75
CA SER A 98 9.30 10.82 2.64
C SER A 98 8.41 9.73 2.05
N ILE A 99 8.75 9.26 0.87
CA ILE A 99 8.00 8.20 0.18
C ILE A 99 8.54 6.84 0.58
N GLY A 100 7.66 6.02 1.13
CA GLY A 100 7.97 4.65 1.52
C GLY A 100 8.30 3.78 0.31
N THR A 101 9.38 3.03 0.38
CA THR A 101 9.80 2.10 -0.68
C THR A 101 9.31 0.69 -0.42
N GLY A 102 8.98 -0.03 -1.50
CA GLY A 102 8.84 -1.48 -1.45
C GLY A 102 10.21 -2.13 -1.24
N THR A 103 10.26 -3.15 -0.42
CA THR A 103 11.50 -3.83 -0.05
C THR A 103 11.36 -5.34 -0.11
N THR A 104 12.46 -6.09 0.07
CA THR A 104 12.45 -7.54 0.29
C THR A 104 12.05 -7.93 1.73
N ASN A 105 11.91 -6.93 2.61
CA ASN A 105 11.40 -7.04 3.99
C ASN A 105 10.01 -6.39 4.07
N ASN A 106 9.64 -5.85 5.23
CA ASN A 106 8.47 -4.99 5.33
C ASN A 106 8.68 -3.73 4.50
N GLY A 107 7.65 -3.24 3.85
CA GLY A 107 7.67 -1.95 3.19
C GLY A 107 7.93 -0.80 4.18
N SER A 108 8.46 0.30 3.67
CA SER A 108 8.68 1.51 4.48
C SER A 108 7.42 2.37 4.52
N GLN A 109 7.28 3.16 5.57
CA GLN A 109 6.18 4.12 5.69
C GLN A 109 6.38 5.33 4.77
N THR A 110 5.27 5.91 4.31
CA THR A 110 5.23 7.24 3.68
C THR A 110 4.85 8.26 4.73
N THR A 111 5.55 9.39 4.79
CA THR A 111 5.31 10.42 5.82
C THR A 111 5.34 11.83 5.24
N ILE A 112 4.58 12.73 5.88
CA ILE A 112 4.77 14.19 5.79
C ILE A 112 5.15 14.68 7.17
N SER A 113 6.23 15.44 7.27
CA SER A 113 6.70 15.96 8.55
C SER A 113 7.19 17.40 8.47
N ALA A 114 7.10 18.14 9.57
CA ALA A 114 7.70 19.44 9.76
C ALA A 114 8.27 19.56 11.17
N GLY A 115 9.45 20.18 11.31
CA GLY A 115 10.08 20.37 12.62
C GLY A 115 10.34 19.07 13.40
N GLY A 116 10.46 17.92 12.72
CA GLY A 116 10.65 16.62 13.36
C GLY A 116 9.35 15.93 13.82
N THR A 117 8.19 16.53 13.58
CA THR A 117 6.88 15.95 13.88
C THR A 117 6.20 15.46 12.60
N ASN A 118 5.67 14.24 12.61
CA ASN A 118 4.89 13.71 11.50
C ASN A 118 3.44 14.24 11.57
N LEU A 119 2.98 14.82 10.45
CA LEU A 119 1.57 15.15 10.23
C LEU A 119 0.82 13.95 9.66
N VAL A 120 1.48 13.20 8.79
CA VAL A 120 0.93 12.06 8.05
C VAL A 120 1.88 10.88 8.22
N VAL A 121 1.33 9.70 8.44
CA VAL A 121 2.06 8.44 8.45
C VAL A 121 1.18 7.38 7.81
N SER A 122 1.58 6.88 6.67
CA SER A 122 0.96 5.73 6.00
C SER A 122 1.91 4.54 6.09
N LEU A 123 1.48 3.45 6.70
CA LEU A 123 2.32 2.32 7.08
C LEU A 123 2.74 1.48 5.87
N GLY A 124 3.94 0.92 5.92
CA GLY A 124 4.39 -0.05 4.94
C GLY A 124 3.74 -1.42 5.12
N GLY A 125 3.62 -2.18 4.03
CA GLY A 125 3.07 -3.53 4.03
C GLY A 125 3.97 -4.57 4.68
N GLY A 126 3.37 -5.62 5.24
CA GLY A 126 4.08 -6.74 5.85
C GLY A 126 4.76 -7.64 4.82
N ARG A 127 5.92 -8.16 5.16
CA ARG A 127 6.61 -9.20 4.37
C ARG A 127 5.87 -10.53 4.48
N GLY A 128 5.83 -11.29 3.39
CA GLY A 128 5.38 -12.70 3.42
C GLY A 128 6.30 -13.58 4.24
N GLY A 129 5.72 -14.53 4.96
CA GLY A 129 6.45 -15.54 5.74
C GLY A 129 7.28 -16.44 4.85
N ASN A 130 8.45 -16.86 5.31
CA ASN A 130 9.20 -17.94 4.72
C ASN A 130 8.53 -19.29 5.06
N PHE A 131 9.08 -20.39 4.54
CA PHE A 131 8.69 -21.74 5.00
C PHE A 131 8.64 -21.80 6.54
N SER A 132 7.55 -22.31 7.07
CA SER A 132 7.27 -22.48 8.51
C SER A 132 7.22 -21.18 9.33
N THR A 133 7.08 -20.00 8.70
CA THR A 133 6.95 -18.76 9.44
C THR A 133 5.69 -17.99 9.05
N ALA A 134 5.12 -17.30 10.02
CA ALA A 134 4.01 -16.38 9.79
C ALA A 134 4.43 -15.22 8.89
N GLY A 135 3.46 -14.63 8.21
CA GLY A 135 3.62 -13.35 7.54
C GLY A 135 3.80 -12.23 8.57
N ASN A 136 4.53 -11.19 8.21
CA ASN A 136 4.72 -10.03 9.08
C ASN A 136 3.49 -9.13 9.09
N ASN A 137 3.28 -8.47 10.23
CA ASN A 137 2.32 -7.38 10.32
C ASN A 137 2.80 -6.15 9.54
N GLY A 138 1.85 -5.33 9.10
CA GLY A 138 2.13 -4.09 8.38
C GLY A 138 0.90 -3.22 8.23
N GLY A 139 0.90 -2.25 7.32
CA GLY A 139 -0.30 -1.61 6.81
C GLY A 139 -1.26 -2.74 6.44
N SER A 140 -1.04 -3.45 5.33
CA SER A 140 -1.62 -4.78 5.16
C SER A 140 -0.65 -5.87 5.63
N GLY A 141 -1.17 -7.03 6.05
CA GLY A 141 -0.39 -8.16 6.56
C GLY A 141 0.15 -9.07 5.46
N GLY A 142 1.39 -9.53 5.57
CA GLY A 142 1.99 -10.51 4.67
C GLY A 142 1.33 -11.90 4.78
N GLY A 143 1.32 -12.68 3.70
CA GLY A 143 0.83 -14.06 3.71
C GLY A 143 1.73 -14.99 4.54
N GLY A 144 1.17 -16.03 5.13
CA GLY A 144 1.92 -17.07 5.86
C GLY A 144 2.64 -18.03 4.92
N GLY A 145 3.78 -18.55 5.32
CA GLY A 145 4.48 -19.62 4.60
C GLY A 145 3.84 -21.00 4.83
N ALA A 146 4.20 -21.98 4.00
CA ALA A 146 3.80 -23.37 4.21
C ALA A 146 4.25 -23.86 5.59
N GLY A 147 3.46 -24.75 6.21
CA GLY A 147 3.72 -25.23 7.56
C GLY A 147 4.86 -26.25 7.64
N PRO A 148 5.35 -26.51 8.86
CA PRO A 148 6.45 -27.45 9.09
C PRO A 148 6.04 -28.93 9.08
N SER A 149 4.76 -29.22 9.18
CA SER A 149 4.24 -30.59 9.33
C SER A 149 3.21 -30.92 8.27
N ALA A 150 3.24 -32.18 7.82
CA ALA A 150 2.25 -32.74 6.93
C ALA A 150 0.86 -32.69 7.57
N HIS A 151 -0.17 -32.49 6.76
CA HIS A 151 -1.59 -32.54 7.14
C HIS A 151 -2.02 -31.47 8.17
N THR A 152 -1.17 -30.55 8.55
CA THR A 152 -1.55 -29.41 9.40
C THR A 152 -1.58 -28.12 8.57
N SER A 153 -2.39 -27.14 9.02
CA SER A 153 -2.37 -25.80 8.40
C SER A 153 -0.96 -25.23 8.42
N GLY A 154 -0.64 -24.45 7.42
CA GLY A 154 0.59 -23.67 7.40
C GLY A 154 0.61 -22.54 8.42
N SER A 155 1.58 -21.66 8.28
CA SER A 155 1.73 -20.51 9.16
C SER A 155 0.67 -19.45 8.86
N SER A 156 0.24 -18.70 9.88
CA SER A 156 -0.75 -17.63 9.74
C SER A 156 -0.22 -16.47 8.88
N GLY A 157 -1.12 -15.77 8.22
CA GLY A 157 -0.82 -14.46 7.68
C GLY A 157 -0.59 -13.42 8.79
N GLY A 158 0.06 -12.32 8.44
CA GLY A 158 0.25 -11.15 9.31
C GLY A 158 -1.04 -10.36 9.46
N SER A 159 -1.14 -9.62 10.56
CA SER A 159 -2.24 -8.68 10.82
C SER A 159 -2.05 -7.37 10.06
N ALA A 160 -3.16 -6.69 9.82
CA ALA A 160 -3.20 -5.36 9.23
C ALA A 160 -3.38 -4.28 10.31
N SER A 161 -2.90 -3.06 10.01
CA SER A 161 -3.11 -1.85 10.82
C SER A 161 -3.24 -0.64 9.90
N GLY A 162 -4.15 0.29 10.25
CA GLY A 162 -4.40 1.50 9.49
C GLY A 162 -5.60 1.38 8.55
N ASP A 163 -5.78 2.39 7.70
CA ASP A 163 -6.92 2.53 6.81
C ASP A 163 -6.70 1.78 5.49
N ASN A 164 -7.79 1.29 4.89
CA ASN A 164 -7.74 0.53 3.63
C ASN A 164 -6.64 -0.55 3.65
N THR A 165 -6.68 -1.41 4.66
CA THR A 165 -5.70 -2.46 4.90
C THR A 165 -6.38 -3.79 5.25
N ASN A 166 -5.75 -4.91 4.91
CA ASN A 166 -6.29 -6.23 5.20
C ASN A 166 -5.19 -7.22 5.58
N ALA A 167 -5.58 -8.23 6.36
CA ALA A 167 -4.67 -9.29 6.79
C ALA A 167 -4.19 -10.16 5.61
N GLY A 168 -3.06 -10.82 5.80
CA GLY A 168 -2.58 -11.87 4.90
C GLY A 168 -3.30 -13.20 5.11
N GLY A 169 -3.30 -14.03 4.07
CA GLY A 169 -3.84 -15.39 4.09
C GLY A 169 -2.91 -16.39 4.78
N THR A 170 -3.47 -17.50 5.23
CA THR A 170 -2.74 -18.61 5.84
C THR A 170 -2.10 -19.50 4.77
N GLY A 171 -0.89 -19.97 5.02
CA GLY A 171 -0.21 -20.96 4.18
C GLY A 171 -0.76 -22.38 4.32
N GLY A 172 -0.37 -23.26 3.41
CA GLY A 172 -0.73 -24.67 3.41
C GLY A 172 0.14 -25.54 4.33
N PRO A 173 -0.22 -26.83 4.50
CA PRO A 173 0.60 -27.80 5.23
C PRO A 173 1.93 -28.09 4.50
N ASN A 174 2.82 -28.79 5.19
CA ASN A 174 4.06 -29.33 4.62
C ASN A 174 3.80 -30.59 3.82
N ASP A 175 2.91 -30.54 2.87
CA ASP A 175 2.69 -31.59 1.88
C ASP A 175 3.19 -31.09 0.53
N SER A 176 3.93 -31.87 -0.19
CA SER A 176 4.37 -31.50 -1.55
C SER A 176 3.19 -31.62 -2.53
N PRO A 177 2.94 -30.60 -3.35
CA PRO A 177 3.64 -29.31 -3.47
C PRO A 177 3.28 -28.33 -2.35
N PHE A 178 4.25 -27.53 -1.91
CA PHE A 178 4.08 -26.54 -0.84
C PHE A 178 3.42 -25.26 -1.35
N ALA A 179 2.51 -24.68 -0.58
CA ALA A 179 1.84 -23.43 -0.93
C ALA A 179 1.75 -22.44 0.23
N GLY A 180 2.05 -21.20 -0.02
CA GLY A 180 1.87 -20.11 0.94
C GLY A 180 0.51 -19.42 0.82
N GLY A 181 0.18 -18.54 1.76
CA GLY A 181 -0.97 -17.64 1.72
C GLY A 181 -0.64 -16.34 0.98
N GLY A 182 -1.62 -15.69 0.38
CA GLY A 182 -1.48 -14.39 -0.28
C GLY A 182 -1.30 -13.24 0.72
N GLY A 183 -0.63 -12.17 0.34
CA GLY A 183 -0.57 -10.92 1.12
C GLY A 183 -1.87 -10.13 1.04
N GLY A 184 -2.21 -9.38 2.09
CA GLY A 184 -3.38 -8.49 2.10
C GLY A 184 -3.24 -7.32 1.13
N GLY A 185 -4.34 -6.88 0.57
CA GLY A 185 -4.46 -5.69 -0.28
C GLY A 185 -5.27 -4.59 0.40
N ALA A 186 -5.52 -3.49 -0.31
CA ALA A 186 -6.27 -2.36 0.26
C ALA A 186 -7.75 -2.68 0.50
N THR A 187 -8.37 -3.50 -0.37
CA THR A 187 -9.83 -3.77 -0.29
C THR A 187 -10.16 -5.22 0.06
N GLN A 188 -9.18 -6.12 0.01
CA GLN A 188 -9.42 -7.53 0.23
C GLN A 188 -8.29 -8.20 1.02
N VAL A 189 -8.67 -9.14 1.89
CA VAL A 189 -7.71 -10.01 2.59
C VAL A 189 -6.93 -10.87 1.59
N GLY A 190 -5.70 -11.20 1.91
CA GLY A 190 -4.94 -12.21 1.19
C GLY A 190 -5.64 -13.56 1.30
N GLN A 191 -5.73 -14.29 0.20
CA GLN A 191 -6.39 -15.60 0.20
C GLN A 191 -5.52 -16.64 0.92
N ASN A 192 -6.18 -17.53 1.62
CA ASN A 192 -5.51 -18.73 2.14
C ASN A 192 -5.05 -19.61 0.96
N PHE A 193 -4.08 -20.48 1.22
CA PHE A 193 -3.80 -21.56 0.27
C PHE A 193 -5.09 -22.32 -0.06
N ALA A 194 -5.23 -22.80 -1.28
CA ALA A 194 -6.33 -23.67 -1.68
C ALA A 194 -5.83 -25.10 -1.88
N ASN A 195 -6.51 -26.07 -1.24
CA ASN A 195 -6.33 -27.46 -1.59
C ASN A 195 -7.05 -27.72 -2.92
N GLY A 196 -6.35 -28.29 -3.89
CA GLY A 196 -7.02 -28.95 -5.01
C GLY A 196 -8.01 -30.02 -4.47
N ALA A 197 -9.05 -30.32 -5.22
CA ALA A 197 -10.19 -31.15 -4.78
C ALA A 197 -9.87 -32.60 -4.34
N SER A 198 -8.60 -32.99 -4.27
CA SER A 198 -8.18 -34.33 -3.82
C SER A 198 -6.79 -34.26 -3.17
N HIS A 199 -6.69 -34.67 -1.91
CA HIS A 199 -5.43 -34.90 -1.18
C HIS A 199 -4.63 -36.11 -1.69
N THR A 200 -4.63 -36.41 -2.97
CA THR A 200 -3.71 -37.41 -3.52
C THR A 200 -2.39 -36.74 -3.84
N ALA A 201 -1.29 -37.45 -3.78
CA ALA A 201 0.07 -36.96 -3.97
C ALA A 201 0.32 -36.18 -5.30
N ASP A 202 -0.67 -36.17 -6.17
CA ASP A 202 -0.66 -35.48 -7.47
C ASP A 202 -1.59 -34.24 -7.53
N SER A 203 -2.21 -33.83 -6.41
CA SER A 203 -3.13 -32.67 -6.38
C SER A 203 -2.32 -31.40 -6.27
N GLU A 204 -2.52 -30.49 -7.23
CA GLU A 204 -1.92 -29.15 -7.23
C GLU A 204 -2.35 -28.37 -5.98
N GLN A 205 -1.41 -28.01 -5.11
CA GLN A 205 -1.63 -26.99 -4.11
C GLN A 205 -1.47 -25.62 -4.78
N ILE A 206 -2.50 -24.81 -4.67
CA ILE A 206 -2.50 -23.46 -5.26
C ILE A 206 -2.17 -22.48 -4.15
N GLY A 207 -1.11 -21.71 -4.35
CA GLY A 207 -0.77 -20.59 -3.47
C GLY A 207 -1.92 -19.58 -3.40
N GLY A 208 -2.15 -19.01 -2.23
CA GLY A 208 -3.19 -18.01 -2.02
C GLY A 208 -2.98 -16.79 -2.92
N ALA A 209 -4.03 -16.32 -3.57
CA ALA A 209 -3.99 -15.06 -4.32
C ALA A 209 -3.78 -13.86 -3.37
N GLY A 210 -3.11 -12.82 -3.85
CA GLY A 210 -3.01 -11.55 -3.14
C GLY A 210 -4.35 -10.84 -3.04
N GLY A 211 -4.55 -10.04 -2.00
CA GLY A 211 -5.72 -9.20 -1.83
C GLY A 211 -5.78 -8.08 -2.89
N GLU A 212 -6.97 -7.67 -3.22
CA GLU A 212 -7.20 -6.63 -4.23
C GLU A 212 -6.76 -5.25 -3.73
N GLY A 213 -6.29 -4.41 -4.67
CA GLY A 213 -6.00 -3.00 -4.44
C GLY A 213 -7.25 -2.12 -4.53
N ILE A 214 -7.04 -0.82 -4.40
CA ILE A 214 -8.08 0.19 -4.55
C ILE A 214 -7.84 1.03 -5.81
N ALA A 215 -8.91 1.33 -6.55
CA ALA A 215 -8.81 2.25 -7.68
C ALA A 215 -8.69 3.69 -7.17
N LEU A 216 -7.72 4.45 -7.66
CA LEU A 216 -7.55 5.87 -7.29
C LEU A 216 -8.81 6.68 -7.60
N THR A 217 -9.52 6.36 -8.69
CA THR A 217 -10.79 7.01 -9.07
C THR A 217 -11.94 6.71 -8.11
N ALA A 218 -11.85 5.65 -7.28
CA ALA A 218 -12.81 5.40 -6.22
C ALA A 218 -12.59 6.34 -5.01
N ILE A 219 -11.37 6.85 -4.85
CA ILE A 219 -11.00 7.83 -3.82
C ILE A 219 -11.34 9.25 -4.27
N ASP A 220 -10.92 9.60 -5.49
CA ASP A 220 -11.23 10.89 -6.14
C ASP A 220 -11.33 10.66 -7.66
N THR A 221 -12.45 11.06 -8.25
CA THR A 221 -12.70 10.89 -9.69
C THR A 221 -11.71 11.65 -10.58
N ASN A 222 -11.07 12.72 -10.06
CA ASN A 222 -10.03 13.45 -10.76
C ASN A 222 -8.70 12.69 -10.82
N LEU A 223 -8.52 11.65 -10.01
CA LEU A 223 -7.34 10.78 -10.00
C LEU A 223 -7.38 9.74 -11.14
N ALA A 224 -8.07 10.06 -12.23
CA ALA A 224 -8.04 9.24 -13.42
C ALA A 224 -6.60 9.18 -13.98
N PHE A 225 -6.19 7.98 -14.37
CA PHE A 225 -4.85 7.69 -14.90
C PHE A 225 -4.42 8.63 -16.04
N ALA A 226 -5.38 9.04 -16.90
CA ALA A 226 -5.12 9.94 -18.00
C ALA A 226 -4.72 11.37 -17.59
N ASN A 227 -4.95 11.75 -16.34
CA ASN A 227 -4.69 13.10 -15.84
C ASN A 227 -3.25 13.29 -15.35
N PHE A 228 -2.51 12.22 -15.09
CA PHE A 228 -1.17 12.29 -14.51
C PHE A 228 -0.19 11.38 -15.25
N SER A 229 0.90 11.97 -15.74
CA SER A 229 1.95 11.23 -16.44
C SER A 229 2.74 10.30 -15.52
N SER A 230 2.82 10.65 -14.24
CA SER A 230 3.50 9.86 -13.21
C SER A 230 2.76 8.58 -12.81
N PHE A 231 1.52 8.39 -13.28
CA PHE A 231 0.73 7.17 -13.01
C PHE A 231 0.91 6.06 -14.08
N THR A 232 1.81 6.21 -15.03
CA THR A 232 1.95 5.35 -16.22
C THR A 232 2.19 3.86 -15.96
N GLU A 233 2.55 3.47 -14.75
CA GLU A 233 2.81 2.07 -14.40
C GLU A 233 1.76 1.47 -13.44
N ALA A 234 0.74 2.25 -13.06
CA ALA A 234 -0.33 1.72 -12.24
C ALA A 234 -1.24 0.82 -13.08
N ASN A 235 -1.41 -0.39 -12.66
CA ASN A 235 -2.31 -1.38 -13.21
C ASN A 235 -3.75 -0.80 -13.34
N SER A 236 -3.99 -0.01 -14.38
CA SER A 236 -5.24 0.74 -14.64
C SER A 236 -5.69 1.69 -13.51
N GLY A 237 -4.74 2.31 -12.79
CA GLY A 237 -5.04 3.20 -11.65
C GLY A 237 -5.37 2.46 -10.34
N ILE A 238 -5.15 1.16 -10.26
CA ILE A 238 -5.29 0.38 -9.03
C ILE A 238 -3.96 0.40 -8.27
N VAL A 239 -4.00 0.77 -6.99
CA VAL A 239 -2.85 0.82 -6.09
C VAL A 239 -3.03 -0.17 -4.92
N ALA A 240 -1.95 -0.47 -4.23
CA ALA A 240 -1.94 -1.24 -2.99
C ALA A 240 -2.59 -2.65 -3.12
N SER A 241 -2.23 -3.39 -4.17
CA SER A 241 -2.57 -4.82 -4.30
C SER A 241 -1.57 -5.69 -3.54
N GLY A 242 -2.05 -6.73 -2.87
CA GLY A 242 -1.22 -7.76 -2.26
C GLY A 242 -0.59 -8.68 -3.30
N GLY A 243 0.57 -9.25 -2.98
CA GLY A 243 1.24 -10.26 -3.81
C GLY A 243 0.65 -11.66 -3.60
N GLY A 244 0.51 -12.42 -4.67
CA GLY A 244 0.18 -13.84 -4.59
C GLY A 244 1.33 -14.66 -4.00
N ALA A 245 1.00 -15.80 -3.40
CA ALA A 245 1.97 -16.74 -2.86
C ALA A 245 2.63 -17.60 -3.96
N GLY A 246 3.86 -18.01 -3.70
CA GLY A 246 4.53 -19.03 -4.51
C GLY A 246 4.06 -20.44 -4.14
N SER A 247 3.95 -21.32 -5.14
CA SER A 247 3.88 -22.76 -4.96
C SER A 247 5.13 -23.39 -5.58
N ASN A 248 5.76 -24.32 -4.87
CA ASN A 248 6.83 -25.14 -5.45
C ASN A 248 6.25 -26.49 -5.86
N ARG A 249 6.53 -26.90 -7.07
CA ARG A 249 6.31 -28.26 -7.55
C ARG A 249 7.49 -29.14 -7.21
#